data_2ab0a7a9bbff468470cda8cc0cd1318b
#
_entry.id   2ab0a7a9bbff468470cda8cc0cd1318b
#
_cell.length_a   1.000
_cell.length_b   1.000
_cell.length_c   1.000
_cell.angle_alpha   90.00
_cell.angle_beta   90.00
_cell.angle_gamma   90.00
#
_symmetry.space_group_name_H-M   'P 1'
#
loop_
_entity.id
_entity.type
_entity.pdbx_description
1 polymer ?
#
loop_
_entity_poly.entity_id
_entity_poly.type
_entity_poly.pdbx_seq_one_letter_code
_entity_poly.pdbx_strand_id
1 'polypeptide(L)'
;MSFRVGFHVSIAGGIQNSISNAAEIGCTAFQIFTRSPRQWQMKDLVDDQVDLFKTNLKKSGIQKDSIAVHMPYLPNLSGPDGESYEKSQKSFTNELIRCSRIGIEFLVIHLGSHMARGKDNGIKQLLKSCEKAVDNYKSAFKRKLNVTILLENSAGQKGSIGSKLEELGEIIDKLSSKTYCVCLDTCHAFASGYELSTEEACTQFFSEFDEIVGLKVLKFIHLNDSKYDIGSHLD
;
A
#
# COMPACT_ATOMS: atom_id res chain seq x y z
N MET A 1 24.28 -6.96 -3.17
CA MET A 1 23.10 -6.59 -2.34
C MET A 1 22.34 -7.86 -2.06
N SER A 2 21.96 -8.14 -0.81
CA SER A 2 21.07 -9.27 -0.53
C SER A 2 19.63 -8.86 -0.85
N PHE A 3 18.87 -9.72 -1.50
CA PHE A 3 17.45 -9.52 -1.73
C PHE A 3 16.71 -9.41 -0.39
N ARG A 4 15.78 -8.46 -0.29
CA ARG A 4 14.86 -8.34 0.82
C ARG A 4 13.54 -8.97 0.39
N VAL A 5 13.23 -10.13 0.97
CA VAL A 5 12.08 -10.95 0.59
C VAL A 5 11.35 -11.47 1.82
N GLY A 6 10.07 -11.71 1.69
CA GLY A 6 9.24 -12.24 2.76
C GLY A 6 7.77 -12.32 2.39
N PHE A 7 6.91 -12.32 3.39
CA PHE A 7 5.48 -12.56 3.23
C PHE A 7 4.63 -11.53 3.96
N HIS A 8 3.35 -11.55 3.66
CA HIS A 8 2.36 -10.90 4.52
C HIS A 8 2.16 -11.77 5.76
N VAL A 9 2.59 -11.30 6.92
CA VAL A 9 2.59 -12.08 8.16
C VAL A 9 1.42 -11.72 9.09
N SER A 10 1.00 -12.70 9.87
CA SER A 10 -0.10 -12.54 10.81
C SER A 10 0.29 -11.68 12.02
N ILE A 11 -0.65 -10.90 12.52
CA ILE A 11 -0.58 -10.17 13.80
C ILE A 11 -1.44 -10.82 14.89
N ALA A 12 -1.84 -12.07 14.72
CA ALA A 12 -2.66 -12.77 15.70
C ALA A 12 -1.98 -12.78 17.08
N GLY A 13 -2.76 -12.48 18.12
CA GLY A 13 -2.24 -12.36 19.50
C GLY A 13 -1.55 -11.02 19.81
N GLY A 14 -1.44 -10.11 18.83
CA GLY A 14 -0.87 -8.78 18.99
C GLY A 14 0.18 -8.45 17.93
N ILE A 15 0.31 -7.16 17.64
CA ILE A 15 1.17 -6.68 16.55
C ILE A 15 2.65 -7.05 16.77
N GLN A 16 3.10 -7.14 18.01
CA GLN A 16 4.47 -7.51 18.38
C GLN A 16 4.87 -8.93 17.93
N ASN A 17 3.89 -9.81 17.71
CA ASN A 17 4.13 -11.19 17.27
C ASN A 17 4.52 -11.29 15.79
N SER A 18 4.21 -10.27 14.99
CA SER A 18 4.57 -10.26 13.57
C SER A 18 6.06 -10.37 13.33
N ILE A 19 6.87 -9.84 14.24
CA ILE A 19 8.34 -9.90 14.14
C ILE A 19 8.85 -11.34 14.27
N SER A 20 8.37 -12.08 15.28
CA SER A 20 8.73 -13.50 15.45
C SER A 20 8.18 -14.34 14.31
N ASN A 21 6.92 -14.10 13.90
CA ASN A 21 6.30 -14.81 12.77
C ASN A 21 7.11 -14.63 11.47
N ALA A 22 7.61 -13.41 11.20
CA ALA A 22 8.46 -13.14 10.05
C ALA A 22 9.83 -13.84 10.17
N ALA A 23 10.45 -13.77 11.34
CA ALA A 23 11.77 -14.37 11.59
C ALA A 23 11.74 -15.91 11.49
N GLU A 24 10.70 -16.57 12.01
CA GLU A 24 10.54 -18.03 11.98
C GLU A 24 10.49 -18.59 10.55
N ILE A 25 9.95 -17.83 9.59
CA ILE A 25 9.88 -18.24 8.17
C ILE A 25 11.01 -17.63 7.33
N GLY A 26 12.02 -17.02 7.96
CA GLY A 26 13.22 -16.51 7.31
C GLY A 26 13.03 -15.22 6.53
N CYS A 27 11.98 -14.42 6.81
CA CYS A 27 11.76 -13.13 6.16
C CYS A 27 12.89 -12.13 6.42
N THR A 28 13.34 -11.45 5.39
CA THR A 28 14.21 -10.25 5.46
C THR A 28 13.44 -8.96 5.16
N ALA A 29 12.23 -9.09 4.63
CA ALA A 29 11.20 -8.08 4.49
C ALA A 29 9.85 -8.70 4.82
N PHE A 30 8.85 -7.92 5.20
CA PHE A 30 7.49 -8.44 5.39
C PHE A 30 6.44 -7.33 5.36
N GLN A 31 5.20 -7.75 5.24
CA GLN A 31 4.04 -6.86 5.31
C GLN A 31 3.08 -7.31 6.40
N ILE A 32 2.36 -6.36 6.99
CA ILE A 32 1.31 -6.63 7.98
C ILE A 32 0.08 -5.77 7.72
N PHE A 33 -1.08 -6.25 8.18
CA PHE A 33 -2.16 -5.36 8.58
C PHE A 33 -1.93 -4.92 10.02
N THR A 34 -2.33 -3.71 10.39
CA THR A 34 -2.28 -3.29 11.79
C THR A 34 -3.56 -3.67 12.57
N ARG A 35 -4.58 -4.17 11.87
CA ARG A 35 -5.90 -4.61 12.37
C ARG A 35 -6.55 -5.58 11.40
N SER A 36 -7.75 -6.09 11.74
CA SER A 36 -8.52 -6.92 10.81
C SER A 36 -8.82 -6.15 9.50
N PRO A 37 -8.43 -6.68 8.33
CA PRO A 37 -8.61 -6.00 7.04
C PRO A 37 -10.07 -6.02 6.54
N ARG A 38 -10.94 -6.81 7.17
CA ARG A 38 -12.34 -7.03 6.76
C ARG A 38 -13.36 -6.32 7.64
N GLN A 39 -12.90 -5.43 8.54
CA GLN A 39 -13.78 -4.74 9.49
C GLN A 39 -13.51 -3.25 9.51
N TRP A 40 -14.57 -2.45 9.60
CA TRP A 40 -14.46 -1.00 9.80
C TRP A 40 -14.08 -0.66 11.25
N GLN A 41 -14.54 -1.48 12.20
CA GLN A 41 -14.24 -1.25 13.60
C GLN A 41 -12.75 -1.45 13.87
N MET A 42 -12.16 -0.53 14.61
CA MET A 42 -10.76 -0.56 15.03
C MET A 42 -10.67 -0.59 16.54
N LYS A 43 -9.78 -1.44 17.03
CA LYS A 43 -9.24 -1.31 18.38
C LYS A 43 -7.97 -0.46 18.32
N ASP A 44 -7.76 0.37 19.32
CA ASP A 44 -6.53 1.14 19.44
C ASP A 44 -5.33 0.21 19.61
N LEU A 45 -4.17 0.67 19.14
CA LEU A 45 -2.92 0.00 19.47
C LEU A 45 -2.62 0.19 20.96
N VAL A 46 -2.33 -0.90 21.65
CA VAL A 46 -1.93 -0.90 23.05
C VAL A 46 -0.46 -0.48 23.14
N ASP A 47 -0.12 0.47 24.01
CA ASP A 47 1.24 1.02 24.10
C ASP A 47 2.29 -0.04 24.42
N ASP A 48 2.02 -0.96 25.35
CA ASP A 48 2.91 -2.07 25.65
C ASP A 48 3.21 -2.96 24.42
N GLN A 49 2.20 -3.20 23.57
CA GLN A 49 2.39 -3.97 22.33
C GLN A 49 3.22 -3.20 21.30
N VAL A 50 3.04 -1.88 21.23
CA VAL A 50 3.84 -1.00 20.36
C VAL A 50 5.31 -1.00 20.80
N ASP A 51 5.57 -0.91 22.08
CA ASP A 51 6.93 -0.89 22.63
C ASP A 51 7.62 -2.26 22.48
N LEU A 52 6.88 -3.34 22.69
CA LEU A 52 7.36 -4.69 22.38
C LEU A 52 7.65 -4.88 20.89
N PHE A 53 6.78 -4.39 20.00
CA PHE A 53 7.01 -4.42 18.55
C PHE A 53 8.33 -3.76 18.19
N LYS A 54 8.56 -2.52 18.66
CA LYS A 54 9.80 -1.77 18.40
C LYS A 54 11.04 -2.47 18.96
N THR A 55 10.90 -3.03 20.15
CA THR A 55 11.98 -3.77 20.81
C THR A 55 12.34 -5.04 20.05
N ASN A 56 11.33 -5.81 19.65
CA ASN A 56 11.51 -7.04 18.88
C ASN A 56 12.09 -6.74 17.48
N LEU A 57 11.60 -5.69 16.82
CA LEU A 57 12.15 -5.27 15.54
C LEU A 57 13.63 -4.91 15.63
N LYS A 58 14.03 -4.16 16.66
CA LYS A 58 15.45 -3.82 16.87
C LYS A 58 16.32 -5.08 17.11
N LYS A 59 15.78 -6.10 17.77
CA LYS A 59 16.50 -7.36 18.05
C LYS A 59 16.54 -8.30 16.85
N SER A 60 15.56 -8.25 15.94
CA SER A 60 15.45 -9.17 14.79
C SER A 60 16.52 -8.92 13.72
N GLY A 61 17.09 -7.73 13.66
CA GLY A 61 17.98 -7.31 12.58
C GLY A 61 17.27 -6.96 11.25
N ILE A 62 15.94 -7.14 11.16
CA ILE A 62 15.14 -6.74 10.00
C ILE A 62 15.11 -5.21 9.95
N GLN A 63 15.45 -4.66 8.80
CA GLN A 63 15.46 -3.21 8.64
C GLN A 63 14.03 -2.66 8.56
N LYS A 64 13.74 -1.54 9.21
CA LYS A 64 12.40 -0.94 9.22
C LYS A 64 11.93 -0.48 7.83
N ASP A 65 12.86 -0.15 6.94
CA ASP A 65 12.62 0.16 5.51
C ASP A 65 12.40 -1.09 4.64
N SER A 66 12.33 -2.28 5.26
CA SER A 66 11.94 -3.55 4.64
C SER A 66 10.55 -4.02 5.09
N ILE A 67 9.82 -3.17 5.82
CA ILE A 67 8.53 -3.53 6.37
C ILE A 67 7.48 -2.53 5.87
N ALA A 68 6.35 -3.08 5.38
CA ALA A 68 5.19 -2.29 5.01
C ALA A 68 3.98 -2.63 5.88
N VAL A 69 3.15 -1.63 6.13
CA VAL A 69 1.77 -1.82 6.56
C VAL A 69 0.89 -1.75 5.32
N HIS A 70 -0.06 -2.64 5.21
CA HIS A 70 -1.10 -2.55 4.17
C HIS A 70 -2.40 -2.00 4.75
N MET A 71 -3.01 -1.06 4.07
CA MET A 71 -4.32 -0.54 4.43
C MET A 71 -5.38 -1.65 4.23
N PRO A 72 -6.39 -1.77 5.11
CA PRO A 72 -7.49 -2.73 4.91
C PRO A 72 -8.20 -2.59 3.57
N TYR A 73 -8.86 -3.67 3.11
CA TYR A 73 -9.51 -3.73 1.78
C TYR A 73 -10.81 -2.94 1.64
N LEU A 74 -11.51 -2.65 2.76
CA LEU A 74 -12.82 -1.99 2.71
C LEU A 74 -12.81 -0.53 2.24
N PRO A 75 -11.76 0.28 2.52
CA PRO A 75 -11.73 1.67 2.11
C PRO A 75 -11.69 1.85 0.59
N ASN A 76 -12.50 2.79 0.10
CA ASN A 76 -12.49 3.24 -1.29
C ASN A 76 -12.18 4.74 -1.32
N LEU A 77 -10.94 5.08 -1.67
CA LEU A 77 -10.42 6.46 -1.66
C LEU A 77 -10.83 7.25 -2.92
N SER A 78 -11.26 6.56 -3.98
CA SER A 78 -11.72 7.13 -5.25
C SER A 78 -13.25 7.19 -5.36
N GLY A 79 -13.96 6.72 -4.33
CA GLY A 79 -15.41 6.65 -4.29
C GLY A 79 -16.08 8.02 -4.14
N PRO A 80 -17.42 8.10 -4.34
CA PRO A 80 -18.19 9.32 -4.16
C PRO A 80 -18.19 9.78 -2.71
N ASP A 81 -18.37 11.09 -2.51
CA ASP A 81 -18.63 11.64 -1.18
C ASP A 81 -19.86 10.95 -0.54
N GLY A 82 -19.82 10.75 0.75
CA GLY A 82 -20.85 10.06 1.52
C GLY A 82 -20.27 9.27 2.69
N GLU A 83 -21.11 8.54 3.41
CA GLU A 83 -20.73 7.84 4.64
C GLU A 83 -19.56 6.83 4.43
N SER A 84 -19.59 6.09 3.31
CA SER A 84 -18.52 5.13 2.97
C SER A 84 -17.20 5.82 2.71
N TYR A 85 -17.22 6.97 2.02
CA TYR A 85 -16.04 7.78 1.79
C TYR A 85 -15.46 8.35 3.09
N GLU A 86 -16.32 8.87 3.97
CA GLU A 86 -15.85 9.40 5.28
C GLU A 86 -15.25 8.29 6.16
N LYS A 87 -15.83 7.07 6.13
CA LYS A 87 -15.23 5.89 6.77
C LYS A 87 -13.87 5.55 6.17
N SER A 88 -13.72 5.65 4.84
CA SER A 88 -12.46 5.42 4.12
C SER A 88 -11.41 6.44 4.50
N GLN A 89 -11.77 7.72 4.58
CA GLN A 89 -10.91 8.81 5.04
C GLN A 89 -10.42 8.62 6.47
N LYS A 90 -11.34 8.28 7.38
CA LYS A 90 -11.01 7.98 8.78
C LYS A 90 -10.07 6.79 8.88
N SER A 91 -10.31 5.74 8.09
CA SER A 91 -9.45 4.56 8.01
C SER A 91 -8.04 4.94 7.55
N PHE A 92 -7.91 5.70 6.46
CA PHE A 92 -6.62 6.11 5.92
C PHE A 92 -5.81 6.95 6.92
N THR A 93 -6.43 7.99 7.51
CA THR A 93 -5.79 8.79 8.55
C THR A 93 -5.31 7.93 9.72
N ASN A 94 -6.13 6.98 10.16
CA ASN A 94 -5.79 6.11 11.28
C ASN A 94 -4.62 5.16 10.94
N GLU A 95 -4.54 4.62 9.72
CA GLU A 95 -3.39 3.78 9.32
C GLU A 95 -2.09 4.59 9.29
N LEU A 96 -2.09 5.85 8.84
CA LEU A 96 -0.93 6.75 8.95
C LEU A 96 -0.49 6.94 10.41
N ILE A 97 -1.46 7.13 11.31
CA ILE A 97 -1.22 7.25 12.74
C ILE A 97 -0.59 5.97 13.30
N ARG A 98 -1.14 4.82 12.94
CA ARG A 98 -0.69 3.50 13.40
C ARG A 98 0.73 3.19 12.91
N CYS A 99 1.01 3.42 11.63
CA CYS A 99 2.36 3.30 11.06
C CYS A 99 3.36 4.16 11.85
N SER A 100 3.02 5.42 12.07
CA SER A 100 3.86 6.35 12.81
C SER A 100 4.10 5.92 14.26
N ARG A 101 3.07 5.36 14.95
CA ARG A 101 3.21 4.85 16.32
C ARG A 101 4.15 3.64 16.41
N ILE A 102 4.04 2.68 15.49
CA ILE A 102 4.91 1.50 15.48
C ILE A 102 6.27 1.76 14.84
N GLY A 103 6.47 2.93 14.19
CA GLY A 103 7.73 3.33 13.58
C GLY A 103 8.02 2.72 12.21
N ILE A 104 6.98 2.25 11.50
CA ILE A 104 7.08 1.74 10.12
C ILE A 104 6.93 2.88 9.13
N GLU A 105 7.76 2.88 8.08
CA GLU A 105 7.88 3.98 7.13
C GLU A 105 6.98 3.83 5.91
N PHE A 106 6.48 2.63 5.59
CA PHE A 106 5.67 2.37 4.40
C PHE A 106 4.24 1.99 4.74
N LEU A 107 3.28 2.68 4.09
CA LEU A 107 1.86 2.33 4.08
C LEU A 107 1.41 2.09 2.65
N VAL A 108 1.09 0.85 2.30
CA VAL A 108 0.52 0.47 1.01
C VAL A 108 -0.98 0.71 1.02
N ILE A 109 -1.49 1.33 -0.04
CA ILE A 109 -2.92 1.60 -0.22
C ILE A 109 -3.40 1.20 -1.61
N HIS A 110 -4.57 0.58 -1.69
CA HIS A 110 -5.32 0.47 -2.94
C HIS A 110 -5.91 1.83 -3.31
N LEU A 111 -5.92 2.17 -4.60
CA LEU A 111 -6.40 3.46 -5.08
C LEU A 111 -7.94 3.56 -5.06
N GLY A 112 -8.62 2.42 -5.10
CA GLY A 112 -10.08 2.33 -5.05
C GLY A 112 -10.75 2.37 -6.43
N SER A 113 -12.06 2.60 -6.43
CA SER A 113 -12.91 2.59 -7.61
C SER A 113 -13.75 3.85 -7.72
N HIS A 114 -13.88 4.37 -8.93
CA HIS A 114 -14.69 5.57 -9.22
C HIS A 114 -16.21 5.32 -9.21
N MET A 115 -16.66 4.07 -9.00
CA MET A 115 -18.09 3.73 -8.85
C MET A 115 -18.95 4.29 -9.99
N ALA A 116 -18.56 4.04 -11.24
CA ALA A 116 -19.21 4.50 -12.46
C ALA A 116 -19.24 6.02 -12.71
N ARG A 117 -18.51 6.85 -11.92
CA ARG A 117 -18.44 8.31 -12.11
C ARG A 117 -17.40 8.77 -13.15
N GLY A 118 -16.69 7.84 -13.77
CA GLY A 118 -15.59 8.10 -14.68
C GLY A 118 -14.23 8.25 -14.00
N LYS A 119 -13.19 7.89 -14.72
CA LYS A 119 -11.80 7.83 -14.26
C LYS A 119 -11.32 9.16 -13.66
N ASP A 120 -11.51 10.26 -14.36
CA ASP A 120 -11.04 11.59 -13.95
C ASP A 120 -11.63 12.02 -12.60
N ASN A 121 -12.92 11.73 -12.37
CA ASN A 121 -13.56 11.97 -11.08
C ASN A 121 -12.99 11.07 -9.98
N GLY A 122 -12.64 9.82 -10.29
CA GLY A 122 -12.00 8.91 -9.38
C GLY A 122 -10.60 9.39 -8.98
N ILE A 123 -9.77 9.77 -9.95
CA ILE A 123 -8.42 10.32 -9.70
C ILE A 123 -8.51 11.61 -8.86
N LYS A 124 -9.39 12.54 -9.23
CA LYS A 124 -9.61 13.77 -8.46
C LYS A 124 -9.99 13.48 -7.01
N GLN A 125 -10.86 12.50 -6.79
CA GLN A 125 -11.27 12.11 -5.43
C GLN A 125 -10.14 11.45 -4.66
N LEU A 126 -9.31 10.62 -5.30
CA LEU A 126 -8.12 10.02 -4.69
C LEU A 126 -7.12 11.09 -4.24
N LEU A 127 -6.82 12.06 -5.10
CA LEU A 127 -5.91 13.16 -4.77
C LEU A 127 -6.41 13.96 -3.56
N LYS A 128 -7.70 14.31 -3.53
CA LYS A 128 -8.38 14.93 -2.38
C LYS A 128 -8.26 14.06 -1.12
N SER A 129 -8.39 12.74 -1.27
CA SER A 129 -8.25 11.78 -0.18
C SER A 129 -6.84 11.77 0.40
N CYS A 130 -5.85 11.77 -0.45
CA CYS A 130 -4.44 11.82 -0.09
C CYS A 130 -4.09 13.09 0.70
N GLU A 131 -4.49 14.25 0.19
CA GLU A 131 -4.28 15.55 0.85
C GLU A 131 -4.96 15.59 2.22
N LYS A 132 -6.26 15.26 2.28
CA LYS A 132 -7.06 15.26 3.51
C LYS A 132 -6.48 14.33 4.59
N ALA A 133 -6.00 13.14 4.22
CA ALA A 133 -5.42 12.21 5.19
C ALA A 133 -4.12 12.73 5.81
N VAL A 134 -3.24 13.32 5.00
CA VAL A 134 -1.98 13.92 5.45
C VAL A 134 -2.25 15.13 6.36
N ASP A 135 -3.21 15.98 6.01
CA ASP A 135 -3.55 17.17 6.81
C ASP A 135 -4.24 16.79 8.14
N ASN A 136 -5.11 15.78 8.12
CA ASN A 136 -5.67 15.23 9.35
C ASN A 136 -4.58 14.64 10.26
N TYR A 137 -3.60 13.93 9.69
CA TYR A 137 -2.45 13.42 10.44
C TYR A 137 -1.64 14.54 11.08
N LYS A 138 -1.28 15.59 10.30
CA LYS A 138 -0.53 16.75 10.81
C LYS A 138 -1.28 17.46 11.94
N SER A 139 -2.58 17.61 11.79
CA SER A 139 -3.46 18.24 12.80
C SER A 139 -3.50 17.44 14.10
N ALA A 140 -3.58 16.10 14.01
CA ALA A 140 -3.62 15.21 15.16
C ALA A 140 -2.29 15.15 15.92
N PHE A 141 -1.15 15.15 15.22
CA PHE A 141 0.17 14.97 15.83
C PHE A 141 1.02 16.22 15.93
N LYS A 142 0.61 17.34 15.33
CA LYS A 142 1.38 18.60 15.28
C LYS A 142 2.84 18.39 14.81
N ARG A 143 3.07 17.40 13.97
CA ARG A 143 4.39 17.06 13.41
C ARG A 143 4.29 16.63 11.94
N LYS A 144 5.42 16.69 11.26
CA LYS A 144 5.53 16.24 9.87
C LYS A 144 5.26 14.72 9.77
N LEU A 145 4.59 14.30 8.70
CA LEU A 145 4.42 12.89 8.37
C LEU A 145 5.79 12.25 8.10
N ASN A 146 6.03 11.12 8.74
CA ASN A 146 7.22 10.30 8.59
C ASN A 146 6.91 8.94 7.95
N VAL A 147 5.76 8.84 7.29
CA VAL A 147 5.30 7.65 6.56
C VAL A 147 5.24 7.99 5.09
N THR A 148 5.82 7.13 4.26
CA THR A 148 5.69 7.17 2.81
C THR A 148 4.49 6.31 2.42
N ILE A 149 3.58 6.89 1.65
CA ILE A 149 2.37 6.22 1.16
C ILE A 149 2.71 5.57 -0.18
N LEU A 150 2.50 4.27 -0.28
CA LEU A 150 2.76 3.49 -1.47
C LEU A 150 1.44 3.23 -2.21
N LEU A 151 1.31 3.79 -3.39
CA LEU A 151 0.17 3.61 -4.27
C LEU A 151 0.33 2.27 -4.98
N GLU A 152 -0.61 1.35 -4.77
CA GLU A 152 -0.58 0.04 -5.39
C GLU A 152 -1.37 0.06 -6.71
N ASN A 153 -0.78 -0.48 -7.79
CA ASN A 153 -1.49 -0.69 -9.05
C ASN A 153 -2.66 -1.67 -8.85
N SER A 154 -3.65 -1.63 -9.71
CA SER A 154 -4.84 -2.48 -9.62
C SER A 154 -4.98 -3.43 -10.80
N ALA A 155 -5.68 -4.55 -10.61
CA ALA A 155 -5.97 -5.54 -11.66
C ALA A 155 -6.91 -5.03 -12.78
N GLY A 156 -7.48 -3.84 -12.64
CA GLY A 156 -8.38 -3.28 -13.64
C GLY A 156 -9.82 -3.76 -13.51
N GLN A 157 -10.24 -4.20 -12.33
CA GLN A 157 -11.64 -4.51 -12.02
C GLN A 157 -12.50 -3.28 -12.31
N LYS A 158 -13.77 -3.51 -12.65
CA LYS A 158 -14.69 -2.46 -13.13
C LYS A 158 -14.65 -1.19 -12.27
N GLY A 159 -14.16 -0.12 -12.89
CA GLY A 159 -14.07 1.21 -12.27
C GLY A 159 -12.92 1.40 -11.30
N SER A 160 -11.99 0.44 -11.17
CA SER A 160 -10.77 0.64 -10.38
C SER A 160 -9.83 1.66 -11.02
N ILE A 161 -9.04 2.34 -10.19
CA ILE A 161 -8.04 3.33 -10.59
C ILE A 161 -6.65 2.69 -10.50
N GLY A 162 -5.73 3.07 -11.41
CA GLY A 162 -4.33 2.66 -11.39
C GLY A 162 -4.07 1.29 -12.00
N SER A 163 -4.91 0.86 -12.94
CA SER A 163 -4.68 -0.37 -13.69
C SER A 163 -3.74 -0.20 -14.89
N LYS A 164 -3.53 1.05 -15.33
CA LYS A 164 -2.62 1.40 -16.41
C LYS A 164 -1.47 2.23 -15.87
N LEU A 165 -0.28 2.04 -16.44
CA LEU A 165 0.92 2.80 -16.01
C LEU A 165 0.72 4.30 -16.21
N GLU A 166 0.01 4.73 -17.26
CA GLU A 166 -0.29 6.13 -17.52
C GLU A 166 -1.19 6.74 -16.41
N GLU A 167 -2.13 5.98 -15.88
CA GLU A 167 -2.95 6.44 -14.74
C GLU A 167 -2.10 6.60 -13.48
N LEU A 168 -1.22 5.63 -13.22
CA LEU A 168 -0.33 5.66 -12.08
C LEU A 168 0.67 6.80 -12.18
N GLY A 169 1.26 7.01 -13.36
CA GLY A 169 2.15 8.14 -13.67
C GLY A 169 1.44 9.47 -13.47
N GLU A 170 0.22 9.65 -14.05
CA GLU A 170 -0.59 10.86 -13.86
C GLU A 170 -0.85 11.17 -12.37
N ILE A 171 -1.12 10.15 -11.56
CA ILE A 171 -1.37 10.32 -10.12
C ILE A 171 -0.07 10.71 -9.39
N ILE A 172 1.04 10.03 -9.67
CA ILE A 172 2.35 10.29 -9.04
C ILE A 172 2.87 11.68 -9.38
N ASP A 173 2.71 12.14 -10.62
CA ASP A 173 3.11 13.48 -11.05
C ASP A 173 2.38 14.61 -10.30
N LYS A 174 1.12 14.36 -9.89
CA LYS A 174 0.32 15.31 -9.13
C LYS A 174 0.60 15.27 -7.62
N LEU A 175 1.35 14.28 -7.15
CA LEU A 175 1.66 14.07 -5.74
C LEU A 175 3.15 14.32 -5.46
N SER A 176 3.48 14.67 -4.23
CA SER A 176 4.89 14.85 -3.84
C SER A 176 5.59 13.50 -3.69
N SER A 177 6.62 13.23 -4.48
CA SER A 177 7.45 12.03 -4.39
C SER A 177 8.19 11.84 -3.05
N LYS A 178 8.21 12.88 -2.21
CA LYS A 178 8.71 12.78 -0.81
C LYS A 178 7.73 12.08 0.13
N THR A 179 6.46 12.01 -0.25
CA THR A 179 5.39 11.44 0.58
C THR A 179 4.72 10.25 -0.10
N TYR A 180 4.70 10.25 -1.43
CA TYR A 180 4.00 9.24 -2.23
C TYR A 180 4.98 8.53 -3.16
N CYS A 181 4.93 7.23 -3.14
CA CYS A 181 5.71 6.32 -3.98
C CYS A 181 4.80 5.19 -4.47
N VAL A 182 5.37 4.15 -5.07
CA VAL A 182 4.61 3.06 -5.68
C VAL A 182 4.94 1.73 -5.01
N CYS A 183 3.92 0.92 -4.83
CA CYS A 183 3.99 -0.53 -4.66
C CYS A 183 3.51 -1.18 -5.96
N LEU A 184 4.31 -2.03 -6.58
CA LEU A 184 3.93 -2.78 -7.77
C LEU A 184 3.47 -4.17 -7.35
N ASP A 185 2.23 -4.54 -7.67
CA ASP A 185 1.73 -5.91 -7.60
C ASP A 185 1.79 -6.55 -8.98
N THR A 186 2.53 -7.67 -9.10
CA THR A 186 2.74 -8.37 -10.38
C THR A 186 1.50 -9.11 -10.86
N CYS A 187 0.68 -9.66 -9.95
CA CYS A 187 -0.61 -10.24 -10.29
C CYS A 187 -1.56 -9.18 -10.86
N HIS A 188 -1.65 -8.03 -10.21
CA HIS A 188 -2.46 -6.91 -10.69
C HIS A 188 -2.00 -6.40 -12.05
N ALA A 189 -0.69 -6.26 -12.28
CA ALA A 189 -0.15 -5.85 -13.57
C ALA A 189 -0.51 -6.88 -14.67
N PHE A 190 -0.31 -8.17 -14.41
CA PHE A 190 -0.66 -9.24 -15.34
C PHE A 190 -2.17 -9.28 -15.63
N ALA A 191 -2.98 -9.22 -14.60
CA ALA A 191 -4.44 -9.18 -14.73
C ALA A 191 -4.95 -7.93 -15.47
N SER A 192 -4.22 -6.82 -15.43
CA SER A 192 -4.56 -5.61 -16.19
C SER A 192 -4.03 -5.58 -17.63
N GLY A 193 -3.29 -6.64 -18.04
CA GLY A 193 -2.88 -6.88 -19.41
C GLY A 193 -1.40 -6.68 -19.72
N TYR A 194 -0.54 -6.49 -18.70
CA TYR A 194 0.90 -6.43 -18.87
C TYR A 194 1.51 -7.84 -18.83
N GLU A 195 2.24 -8.20 -19.87
CA GLU A 195 2.91 -9.49 -19.94
C GLU A 195 4.15 -9.50 -19.04
N LEU A 196 4.24 -10.51 -18.16
CA LEU A 196 5.32 -10.68 -17.18
C LEU A 196 5.86 -12.11 -17.11
N SER A 197 5.47 -12.99 -18.03
CA SER A 197 5.82 -14.42 -17.94
C SER A 197 7.18 -14.77 -18.56
N THR A 198 7.81 -13.85 -19.29
CA THR A 198 9.15 -14.03 -19.84
C THR A 198 10.11 -12.94 -19.41
N GLU A 199 11.41 -13.21 -19.48
CA GLU A 199 12.46 -12.24 -19.15
C GLU A 199 12.39 -11.00 -20.05
N GLU A 200 12.14 -11.21 -21.35
CA GLU A 200 12.01 -10.13 -22.33
C GLU A 200 10.81 -9.26 -22.03
N ALA A 201 9.66 -9.85 -21.72
CA ALA A 201 8.44 -9.12 -21.38
C ALA A 201 8.60 -8.34 -20.06
N CYS A 202 9.21 -8.95 -19.05
CA CYS A 202 9.55 -8.24 -17.79
C CYS A 202 10.49 -7.05 -18.07
N THR A 203 11.52 -7.22 -18.89
CA THR A 203 12.45 -6.15 -19.23
C THR A 203 11.72 -5.00 -19.93
N GLN A 204 10.85 -5.33 -20.89
CA GLN A 204 10.03 -4.32 -21.59
C GLN A 204 9.09 -3.60 -20.63
N PHE A 205 8.38 -4.34 -19.77
CA PHE A 205 7.48 -3.76 -18.77
C PHE A 205 8.20 -2.77 -17.83
N PHE A 206 9.36 -3.15 -17.29
CA PHE A 206 10.10 -2.27 -16.40
C PHE A 206 10.74 -1.07 -17.11
N SER A 207 11.06 -1.18 -18.41
CA SER A 207 11.46 -0.04 -19.22
C SER A 207 10.32 0.95 -19.42
N GLU A 208 9.11 0.46 -19.74
CA GLU A 208 7.89 1.27 -19.86
C GLU A 208 7.51 1.89 -18.50
N PHE A 209 7.61 1.11 -17.40
CA PHE A 209 7.37 1.61 -16.05
C PHE A 209 8.34 2.76 -15.70
N ASP A 210 9.63 2.64 -16.05
CA ASP A 210 10.60 3.72 -15.78
C ASP A 210 10.32 4.97 -16.59
N GLU A 211 9.88 4.83 -17.83
CA GLU A 211 9.53 5.97 -18.71
C GLU A 211 8.27 6.70 -18.21
N ILE A 212 7.22 5.97 -17.80
CA ILE A 212 5.90 6.54 -17.49
C ILE A 212 5.79 6.92 -16.01
N VAL A 213 6.29 6.08 -15.10
CA VAL A 213 6.11 6.24 -13.64
C VAL A 213 7.42 6.61 -12.95
N GLY A 214 8.54 6.02 -13.41
CA GLY A 214 9.87 6.18 -12.86
C GLY A 214 10.22 5.14 -11.79
N LEU A 215 11.28 4.35 -12.02
CA LEU A 215 11.78 3.35 -11.07
C LEU A 215 12.21 3.95 -9.72
N LYS A 216 12.55 5.23 -9.67
CA LYS A 216 12.92 5.92 -8.41
C LYS A 216 11.80 5.97 -7.38
N VAL A 217 10.55 5.96 -7.81
CA VAL A 217 9.38 5.96 -6.91
C VAL A 217 8.89 4.56 -6.59
N LEU A 218 9.39 3.51 -7.24
CA LEU A 218 9.09 2.11 -6.88
C LEU A 218 9.83 1.75 -5.59
N LYS A 219 9.10 1.42 -4.52
CA LYS A 219 9.67 1.13 -3.20
C LYS A 219 9.38 -0.27 -2.71
N PHE A 220 8.31 -0.88 -3.17
CA PHE A 220 7.87 -2.19 -2.74
C PHE A 220 7.28 -2.96 -3.91
N ILE A 221 7.44 -4.28 -3.92
CA ILE A 221 6.85 -5.17 -4.93
C ILE A 221 6.10 -6.26 -4.18
N HIS A 222 4.82 -6.43 -4.52
CA HIS A 222 4.08 -7.64 -4.23
C HIS A 222 4.34 -8.61 -5.37
N LEU A 223 5.21 -9.59 -5.13
CA LEU A 223 5.55 -10.62 -6.10
C LEU A 223 4.54 -11.75 -6.00
N ASN A 224 3.39 -11.55 -6.60
CA ASN A 224 2.27 -12.49 -6.63
C ASN A 224 2.15 -13.16 -7.99
N ASP A 225 1.83 -14.45 -7.99
CA ASP A 225 1.40 -15.17 -9.17
C ASP A 225 -0.09 -14.91 -9.45
N SER A 226 -0.54 -15.10 -10.69
CA SER A 226 -1.94 -14.92 -11.08
C SER A 226 -2.61 -16.26 -11.28
N LYS A 227 -3.80 -16.42 -10.73
CA LYS A 227 -4.66 -17.56 -10.97
C LYS A 227 -5.36 -17.49 -12.33
N TYR A 228 -5.51 -16.30 -12.87
CA TYR A 228 -6.29 -16.01 -14.07
C TYR A 228 -5.37 -15.58 -15.21
N ASP A 229 -5.91 -15.63 -16.43
CA ASP A 229 -5.17 -15.24 -17.63
C ASP A 229 -4.88 -13.75 -17.68
N ILE A 230 -3.89 -13.39 -18.50
CA ILE A 230 -3.53 -12.00 -18.78
C ILE A 230 -4.75 -11.20 -19.26
N GLY A 231 -4.92 -10.00 -18.74
CA GLY A 231 -6.03 -9.13 -19.09
C GLY A 231 -7.40 -9.59 -18.57
N SER A 232 -7.43 -10.53 -17.62
CA SER A 232 -8.68 -11.02 -17.01
C SER A 232 -9.40 -9.98 -16.16
N HIS A 233 -8.68 -9.00 -15.65
CA HIS A 233 -9.15 -8.03 -14.65
C HIS A 233 -9.67 -8.69 -13.36
N LEU A 234 -9.13 -9.84 -12.99
CA LEU A 234 -9.46 -10.58 -11.77
C LEU A 234 -8.22 -10.72 -10.89
N ASP A 235 -8.47 -10.60 -9.56
CA ASP A 235 -7.51 -10.77 -8.49
C ASP A 235 -8.01 -11.82 -7.49
#